data_9baedd14c3077f8d61980b0527440f19
#
_entry.id   9baedd14c3077f8d61980b0527440f19
#
_cell.length_a   1.000
_cell.length_b   1.000
_cell.length_c   1.000
_cell.angle_alpha   90.00
_cell.angle_beta   90.00
_cell.angle_gamma   90.00
#
_symmetry.space_group_name_H-M   'P 1'
#
loop_
_entity.id
_entity.type
_entity.pdbx_description
1 polymer ?
#
loop_
_entity_poly.entity_id
_entity_poly.type
_entity_poly.pdbx_seq_one_letter_code
_entity_poly.pdbx_strand_id
1 'polypeptide(L)'
;MILADKIIENRKKNGWSQEELADRLGVSRQSVSKWESAQAVPDMKKIVQLSEVFGVSTDYLLRDDIEEAAAPEITPVDNGLEETVRQVSLEEAGAFLAFNEKAAVTVSTGVMLCILSPVLLILLGGLAEAEKIPMSEDVAGMMGVVILLIIVAGAVAMFLMTSLRGKQYEFLENTDIDTAYGVSGMAKERRAEYAERHSRLLIVGIMLCVVAAIPMLILMMTKYSNNTDVLPIVGVDAMLITIAVGVKIIVLTCMRRDGYDKLLEEGDYTRLNKKAGKYDGIYWGIALAVYLGWSFMTNRWESTWIVWPIAGVLFVVYREIMKAIVRAAGK
;
A
#
# COMPACT_ATOMS: atom_id res chain seq x y z
N MET A 1 47.98 0.84 -11.40
CA MET A 1 47.97 0.68 -12.88
C MET A 1 46.94 1.63 -13.49
N ILE A 2 47.32 2.50 -14.43
CA ILE A 2 46.36 3.50 -14.99
C ILE A 2 45.41 2.86 -16.01
N LEU A 3 44.28 3.52 -16.27
CA LEU A 3 43.24 3.05 -17.20
C LEU A 3 43.78 2.60 -18.55
N ALA A 4 44.73 3.35 -19.13
CA ALA A 4 45.36 3.02 -20.43
C ALA A 4 46.06 1.66 -20.42
N ASP A 5 46.81 1.37 -19.35
CA ASP A 5 47.51 0.08 -19.18
C ASP A 5 46.52 -1.08 -19.07
N LYS A 6 45.41 -0.87 -18.32
CA LYS A 6 44.35 -1.87 -18.14
C LYS A 6 43.62 -2.17 -19.45
N ILE A 7 43.38 -1.16 -20.30
CA ILE A 7 42.80 -1.38 -21.64
C ILE A 7 43.75 -2.23 -22.49
N ILE A 8 45.04 -1.92 -22.50
CA ILE A 8 46.06 -2.67 -23.26
C ILE A 8 46.13 -4.11 -22.78
N GLU A 9 46.18 -4.31 -21.45
CA GLU A 9 46.33 -5.65 -20.87
C GLU A 9 45.11 -6.51 -21.17
N ASN A 10 43.89 -6.02 -20.91
CA ASN A 10 42.67 -6.78 -21.15
C ASN A 10 42.45 -7.05 -22.64
N ARG A 11 42.78 -6.12 -23.54
CA ARG A 11 42.71 -6.36 -24.97
C ARG A 11 43.68 -7.47 -25.39
N LYS A 12 44.95 -7.40 -24.91
CA LYS A 12 45.96 -8.43 -25.20
C LYS A 12 45.60 -9.79 -24.61
N LYS A 13 45.06 -9.81 -23.39
CA LYS A 13 44.58 -11.05 -22.72
C LYS A 13 43.49 -11.74 -23.51
N ASN A 14 42.63 -10.98 -24.18
CA ASN A 14 41.60 -11.51 -25.08
C ASN A 14 42.10 -11.77 -26.52
N GLY A 15 43.36 -11.49 -26.83
CA GLY A 15 43.97 -11.73 -28.15
C GLY A 15 43.49 -10.74 -29.24
N TRP A 16 42.92 -9.62 -28.89
CA TRP A 16 42.31 -8.68 -29.85
C TRP A 16 43.32 -7.63 -30.35
N SER A 17 43.17 -7.26 -31.63
CA SER A 17 43.79 -6.07 -32.19
C SER A 17 43.10 -4.78 -31.74
N GLN A 18 43.72 -3.62 -31.90
CA GLN A 18 43.05 -2.35 -31.64
C GLN A 18 41.81 -2.12 -32.53
N GLU A 19 41.80 -2.69 -33.72
CA GLU A 19 40.72 -2.60 -34.69
C GLU A 19 39.55 -3.46 -34.24
N GLU A 20 39.79 -4.69 -33.80
CA GLU A 20 38.74 -5.57 -33.24
C GLU A 20 38.10 -5.01 -31.96
N LEU A 21 38.91 -4.40 -31.09
CA LEU A 21 38.34 -3.72 -29.91
C LEU A 21 37.47 -2.51 -30.30
N ALA A 22 37.92 -1.73 -31.32
CA ALA A 22 37.20 -0.59 -31.83
C ALA A 22 35.85 -1.00 -32.42
N ASP A 23 35.80 -2.08 -33.19
CA ASP A 23 34.58 -2.64 -33.78
C ASP A 23 33.56 -3.06 -32.70
N ARG A 24 34.05 -3.77 -31.66
CA ARG A 24 33.17 -4.20 -30.53
C ARG A 24 32.57 -3.03 -29.74
N LEU A 25 33.31 -1.93 -29.64
CA LEU A 25 32.86 -0.72 -28.93
C LEU A 25 32.12 0.27 -29.83
N GLY A 26 32.05 0.02 -31.15
CA GLY A 26 31.46 0.92 -32.11
C GLY A 26 32.17 2.30 -32.17
N VAL A 27 33.52 2.27 -32.14
CA VAL A 27 34.38 3.49 -32.20
C VAL A 27 35.44 3.33 -33.29
N SER A 28 36.16 4.43 -33.59
CA SER A 28 37.29 4.34 -34.51
C SER A 28 38.52 3.71 -33.85
N ARG A 29 39.36 3.00 -34.64
CA ARG A 29 40.67 2.51 -34.19
C ARG A 29 41.54 3.59 -33.57
N GLN A 30 41.44 4.82 -34.13
CA GLN A 30 42.18 5.97 -33.59
C GLN A 30 41.75 6.35 -32.16
N SER A 31 40.46 6.17 -31.82
CA SER A 31 39.97 6.37 -30.45
C SER A 31 40.60 5.41 -29.47
N VAL A 32 40.61 4.11 -29.81
CA VAL A 32 41.27 3.05 -29.00
C VAL A 32 42.74 3.34 -28.82
N SER A 33 43.44 3.72 -29.92
CA SER A 33 44.87 4.07 -29.88
C SER A 33 45.17 5.26 -28.97
N LYS A 34 44.31 6.30 -28.96
CA LYS A 34 44.45 7.46 -28.05
C LYS A 34 44.20 7.08 -26.59
N TRP A 35 43.26 6.15 -26.32
CA TRP A 35 43.02 5.67 -24.97
C TRP A 35 44.18 4.85 -24.44
N GLU A 36 44.74 3.95 -25.25
CA GLU A 36 45.90 3.16 -24.90
C GLU A 36 47.18 3.96 -24.73
N SER A 37 47.33 5.10 -25.43
CA SER A 37 48.46 6.03 -25.29
C SER A 37 48.24 7.09 -24.22
N ALA A 38 47.17 7.04 -23.43
CA ALA A 38 46.78 8.04 -22.44
C ALA A 38 46.60 9.45 -22.98
N GLN A 39 46.42 9.62 -24.33
CA GLN A 39 46.17 10.90 -24.96
C GLN A 39 44.71 11.35 -24.86
N ALA A 40 43.79 10.44 -24.55
CA ALA A 40 42.38 10.71 -24.30
C ALA A 40 41.83 9.69 -23.31
N VAL A 41 40.79 10.09 -22.57
CA VAL A 41 40.05 9.22 -21.67
C VAL A 41 38.72 8.88 -22.34
N PRO A 42 38.27 7.58 -22.32
CA PRO A 42 36.95 7.21 -22.77
C PRO A 42 35.87 7.93 -21.95
N ASP A 43 34.73 8.25 -22.55
CA ASP A 43 33.57 8.73 -21.81
C ASP A 43 32.97 7.62 -20.93
N MET A 44 32.11 8.01 -19.97
CA MET A 44 31.56 7.07 -19.01
C MET A 44 30.77 5.92 -19.67
N LYS A 45 30.08 6.18 -20.78
CA LYS A 45 29.37 5.14 -21.54
C LYS A 45 30.35 4.12 -22.12
N LYS A 46 31.50 4.58 -22.62
CA LYS A 46 32.53 3.71 -23.18
C LYS A 46 33.28 2.93 -22.09
N ILE A 47 33.44 3.50 -20.89
CA ILE A 47 33.98 2.77 -19.74
C ILE A 47 33.06 1.62 -19.33
N VAL A 48 31.74 1.84 -19.29
CA VAL A 48 30.77 0.77 -19.03
C VAL A 48 30.82 -0.30 -20.13
N GLN A 49 30.86 0.10 -21.40
CA GLN A 49 31.00 -0.86 -22.51
C GLN A 49 32.32 -1.64 -22.45
N LEU A 50 33.42 -0.99 -22.06
CA LEU A 50 34.71 -1.66 -21.85
C LEU A 50 34.65 -2.69 -20.74
N SER A 51 33.96 -2.40 -19.62
CA SER A 51 33.76 -3.32 -18.53
C SER A 51 32.97 -4.57 -18.96
N GLU A 52 31.92 -4.38 -19.75
CA GLU A 52 31.11 -5.48 -20.31
C GLU A 52 31.93 -6.33 -21.32
N VAL A 53 32.62 -5.69 -22.24
CA VAL A 53 33.39 -6.34 -23.31
C VAL A 53 34.57 -7.11 -22.72
N PHE A 54 35.23 -6.60 -21.69
CA PHE A 54 36.36 -7.26 -21.04
C PHE A 54 35.95 -8.24 -19.93
N GLY A 55 34.68 -8.18 -19.45
CA GLY A 55 34.21 -8.99 -18.32
C GLY A 55 34.84 -8.58 -16.99
N VAL A 56 35.13 -7.29 -16.79
CA VAL A 56 35.75 -6.73 -15.58
C VAL A 56 34.89 -5.66 -14.97
N SER A 57 35.03 -5.35 -13.66
CA SER A 57 34.25 -4.29 -13.03
C SER A 57 34.66 -2.90 -13.52
N THR A 58 33.73 -1.95 -13.52
CA THR A 58 34.01 -0.52 -13.79
C THR A 58 34.99 0.07 -12.77
N ASP A 59 34.90 -0.39 -11.50
CA ASP A 59 35.81 0.01 -10.43
C ASP A 59 37.25 -0.42 -10.70
N TYR A 60 37.45 -1.63 -11.22
CA TYR A 60 38.76 -2.07 -11.66
C TYR A 60 39.32 -1.16 -12.75
N LEU A 61 38.52 -0.76 -13.73
CA LEU A 61 38.98 0.14 -14.79
C LEU A 61 39.32 1.55 -14.29
N LEU A 62 38.54 2.09 -13.35
CA LEU A 62 38.63 3.49 -12.91
C LEU A 62 39.62 3.74 -11.76
N ARG A 63 39.90 2.74 -10.93
CA ARG A 63 40.74 2.91 -9.73
C ARG A 63 42.13 2.37 -9.95
N ASP A 64 43.15 3.21 -9.81
CA ASP A 64 44.55 2.87 -10.07
C ASP A 64 45.16 1.92 -9.03
N ASP A 65 44.54 1.82 -7.83
CA ASP A 65 44.97 1.00 -6.72
C ASP A 65 44.55 -0.48 -6.86
N ILE A 66 43.66 -0.82 -7.80
CA ILE A 66 43.22 -2.21 -8.05
C ILE A 66 44.05 -2.77 -9.22
N GLU A 67 44.95 -3.68 -8.96
CA GLU A 67 45.85 -4.28 -9.96
C GLU A 67 45.37 -5.64 -10.50
N GLU A 68 44.62 -6.40 -9.74
CA GLU A 68 44.02 -7.62 -10.22
C GLU A 68 42.60 -7.35 -10.77
N ALA A 69 42.40 -7.76 -12.03
CA ALA A 69 41.07 -7.95 -12.55
C ALA A 69 40.40 -9.06 -11.73
N ALA A 70 39.78 -8.73 -10.63
CA ALA A 70 38.79 -9.64 -10.08
C ALA A 70 37.80 -9.89 -11.22
N ALA A 71 37.81 -11.12 -11.76
CA ALA A 71 36.71 -11.59 -12.55
C ALA A 71 35.44 -11.14 -11.77
N PRO A 72 34.42 -10.61 -12.40
CA PRO A 72 33.15 -10.44 -11.70
C PRO A 72 32.95 -11.81 -11.06
N GLU A 73 33.04 -11.89 -9.73
CA GLU A 73 32.57 -13.06 -9.03
C GLU A 73 31.13 -13.21 -9.51
N ILE A 74 30.96 -14.05 -10.52
CA ILE A 74 29.72 -14.78 -10.68
C ILE A 74 29.73 -15.68 -9.46
N THR A 75 29.50 -15.12 -8.28
CA THR A 75 28.96 -15.88 -7.19
C THR A 75 27.78 -16.60 -7.83
N PRO A 76 27.75 -17.93 -7.83
CA PRO A 76 26.55 -18.62 -8.24
C PRO A 76 25.50 -17.96 -7.37
N VAL A 77 24.55 -17.27 -8.01
CA VAL A 77 23.40 -16.72 -7.34
C VAL A 77 22.81 -17.92 -6.64
N ASP A 78 23.08 -17.99 -5.33
CA ASP A 78 22.33 -18.85 -4.45
C ASP A 78 20.89 -18.39 -4.67
N ASN A 79 20.07 -19.26 -5.29
CA ASN A 79 18.66 -19.04 -5.57
C ASN A 79 17.85 -18.94 -4.26
N GLY A 80 18.42 -18.42 -3.21
CA GLY A 80 17.79 -17.84 -2.06
C GLY A 80 17.30 -16.46 -2.40
N LEU A 81 16.09 -16.40 -3.04
CA LEU A 81 15.17 -15.26 -3.02
C LEU A 81 15.86 -13.87 -2.92
N GLU A 82 16.68 -13.48 -3.90
CA GLU A 82 16.88 -12.08 -4.20
C GLU A 82 15.50 -11.54 -4.59
N GLU A 83 14.83 -10.92 -3.63
CA GLU A 83 13.66 -10.09 -3.89
C GLU A 83 14.12 -9.03 -4.89
N THR A 84 13.89 -9.29 -6.18
CA THR A 84 14.22 -8.37 -7.25
C THR A 84 13.49 -7.07 -6.98
N VAL A 85 14.25 -6.05 -6.57
CA VAL A 85 13.70 -4.71 -6.32
C VAL A 85 13.13 -4.22 -7.63
N ARG A 86 11.80 -4.08 -7.70
CA ARG A 86 11.11 -3.67 -8.91
C ARG A 86 11.25 -2.17 -9.11
N GLN A 87 11.75 -1.75 -10.28
CA GLN A 87 11.79 -0.34 -10.64
C GLN A 87 10.41 0.15 -11.08
N VAL A 88 10.00 1.30 -10.51
CA VAL A 88 8.73 1.97 -10.83
C VAL A 88 9.03 3.19 -11.69
N SER A 89 8.53 3.22 -12.92
CA SER A 89 8.68 4.35 -13.83
C SER A 89 7.79 5.53 -13.45
N LEU A 90 8.09 6.73 -13.99
CA LEU A 90 7.25 7.92 -13.77
C LEU A 90 5.84 7.75 -14.34
N GLU A 91 5.70 7.07 -15.46
CA GLU A 91 4.41 6.78 -16.10
C GLU A 91 3.58 5.81 -15.24
N GLU A 92 4.20 4.72 -14.75
CA GLU A 92 3.56 3.73 -13.88
C GLU A 92 3.11 4.35 -12.54
N ALA A 93 3.95 5.20 -11.94
CA ALA A 93 3.61 5.94 -10.73
C ALA A 93 2.43 6.91 -10.96
N GLY A 94 2.42 7.62 -12.10
CA GLY A 94 1.32 8.51 -12.48
C GLY A 94 0.01 7.74 -12.69
N ALA A 95 0.06 6.61 -13.38
CA ALA A 95 -1.09 5.73 -13.61
C ALA A 95 -1.64 5.16 -12.29
N PHE A 96 -0.75 4.74 -11.38
CA PHE A 96 -1.14 4.28 -10.05
C PHE A 96 -1.84 5.37 -9.25
N LEU A 97 -1.31 6.60 -9.19
CA LEU A 97 -1.95 7.69 -8.45
C LEU A 97 -3.33 8.04 -9.01
N ALA A 98 -3.48 8.05 -10.35
CA ALA A 98 -4.78 8.27 -11.00
C ALA A 98 -5.77 7.14 -10.71
N PHE A 99 -5.30 5.89 -10.68
CA PHE A 99 -6.11 4.75 -10.23
C PHE A 99 -6.51 4.90 -8.76
N ASN A 100 -5.55 5.19 -7.87
CA ASN A 100 -5.78 5.33 -6.43
C ASN A 100 -6.80 6.43 -6.10
N GLU A 101 -6.79 7.53 -6.85
CA GLU A 101 -7.78 8.60 -6.67
C GLU A 101 -9.21 8.10 -6.98
N LYS A 102 -9.41 7.37 -8.07
CA LYS A 102 -10.69 6.76 -8.42
C LYS A 102 -11.09 5.66 -7.45
N ALA A 103 -10.14 4.83 -7.04
CA ALA A 103 -10.34 3.77 -6.06
C ALA A 103 -10.79 4.33 -4.70
N ALA A 104 -10.16 5.41 -4.24
CA ALA A 104 -10.54 6.09 -2.99
C ALA A 104 -11.98 6.59 -3.00
N VAL A 105 -12.44 7.17 -4.11
CA VAL A 105 -13.85 7.60 -4.26
C VAL A 105 -14.79 6.39 -4.25
N THR A 106 -14.46 5.33 -5.00
CA THR A 106 -15.30 4.13 -5.11
C THR A 106 -15.41 3.40 -3.78
N VAL A 107 -14.28 3.15 -3.11
CA VAL A 107 -14.26 2.45 -1.82
C VAL A 107 -14.96 3.27 -0.74
N SER A 108 -14.67 4.57 -0.63
CA SER A 108 -15.32 5.43 0.38
C SER A 108 -16.83 5.52 0.16
N THR A 109 -17.30 5.49 -1.08
CA THR A 109 -18.73 5.44 -1.40
C THR A 109 -19.36 4.10 -1.05
N GLY A 110 -18.67 2.99 -1.33
CA GLY A 110 -19.10 1.65 -0.92
C GLY A 110 -19.24 1.53 0.62
N VAL A 111 -18.25 2.04 1.36
CA VAL A 111 -18.31 2.08 2.84
C VAL A 111 -19.51 2.92 3.32
N MET A 112 -19.73 4.09 2.72
CA MET A 112 -20.89 4.93 3.03
C MET A 112 -22.20 4.17 2.79
N LEU A 113 -22.34 3.46 1.67
CA LEU A 113 -23.53 2.68 1.36
C LEU A 113 -23.75 1.54 2.37
N CYS A 114 -22.69 0.87 2.82
CA CYS A 114 -22.80 -0.15 3.87
C CYS A 114 -23.33 0.43 5.17
N ILE A 115 -22.90 1.64 5.57
CA ILE A 115 -23.39 2.31 6.79
C ILE A 115 -24.84 2.79 6.62
N LEU A 116 -25.22 3.22 5.41
CA LEU A 116 -26.59 3.67 5.10
C LEU A 116 -27.57 2.51 4.88
N SER A 117 -27.09 1.29 4.66
CA SER A 117 -27.95 0.16 4.31
C SER A 117 -29.04 -0.15 5.36
N PRO A 118 -28.85 0.00 6.69
CA PRO A 118 -29.89 -0.26 7.67
C PRO A 118 -30.88 0.90 7.84
N VAL A 119 -30.60 2.11 7.31
CA VAL A 119 -31.45 3.29 7.50
C VAL A 119 -32.89 3.03 7.04
N LEU A 120 -33.07 2.49 5.83
CA LEU A 120 -34.42 2.19 5.32
C LEU A 120 -35.11 1.06 6.09
N LEU A 121 -34.38 0.07 6.59
CA LEU A 121 -34.92 -0.99 7.43
C LEU A 121 -35.44 -0.40 8.76
N ILE A 122 -34.65 0.44 9.42
CA ILE A 122 -35.02 1.08 10.69
C ILE A 122 -36.21 2.03 10.48
N LEU A 123 -36.18 2.83 9.42
CA LEU A 123 -37.26 3.78 9.12
C LEU A 123 -38.59 3.06 8.82
N LEU A 124 -38.57 2.06 7.93
CA LEU A 124 -39.77 1.32 7.55
C LEU A 124 -40.34 0.54 8.74
N GLY A 125 -39.49 -0.15 9.50
CA GLY A 125 -39.90 -0.90 10.69
C GLY A 125 -40.55 0.03 11.72
N GLY A 126 -39.91 1.15 12.04
CA GLY A 126 -40.42 2.07 13.00
C GLY A 126 -41.68 2.84 12.56
N LEU A 127 -41.83 3.12 11.25
CA LEU A 127 -43.08 3.70 10.75
C LEU A 127 -44.25 2.70 10.76
N ALA A 128 -43.97 1.41 10.56
CA ALA A 128 -44.98 0.35 10.66
C ALA A 128 -45.39 0.13 12.11
N GLU A 129 -44.44 0.04 13.05
CA GLU A 129 -44.69 -0.07 14.50
C GLU A 129 -45.53 1.14 15.02
N ALA A 130 -45.26 2.32 14.52
CA ALA A 130 -46.02 3.56 14.86
C ALA A 130 -47.35 3.68 14.12
N GLU A 131 -47.80 2.66 13.37
CA GLU A 131 -49.04 2.69 12.55
C GLU A 131 -49.13 3.88 11.56
N LYS A 132 -48.00 4.42 11.11
CA LYS A 132 -47.93 5.57 10.19
C LYS A 132 -48.01 5.15 8.72
N ILE A 133 -47.78 3.87 8.41
CA ILE A 133 -47.88 3.32 7.06
C ILE A 133 -48.85 2.14 7.06
N PRO A 134 -49.62 1.92 5.97
CA PRO A 134 -50.60 0.83 5.86
C PRO A 134 -49.90 -0.51 5.54
N MET A 135 -48.98 -0.92 6.39
CA MET A 135 -48.11 -2.11 6.18
C MET A 135 -47.91 -2.77 7.54
N SER A 136 -47.93 -4.11 7.59
CA SER A 136 -47.59 -4.83 8.83
C SER A 136 -46.08 -4.73 9.09
N GLU A 137 -45.70 -4.81 10.39
CA GLU A 137 -44.29 -4.79 10.80
C GLU A 137 -43.47 -5.87 10.10
N ASP A 138 -44.01 -7.08 9.94
CA ASP A 138 -43.32 -8.19 9.25
C ASP A 138 -43.03 -7.86 7.77
N VAL A 139 -43.98 -7.26 7.07
CA VAL A 139 -43.80 -6.88 5.65
C VAL A 139 -42.81 -5.73 5.53
N ALA A 140 -42.90 -4.74 6.40
CA ALA A 140 -41.95 -3.60 6.45
C ALA A 140 -40.52 -4.10 6.73
N GLY A 141 -40.37 -4.97 7.71
CA GLY A 141 -39.10 -5.61 8.07
C GLY A 141 -38.50 -6.42 6.92
N MET A 142 -39.31 -7.31 6.29
CA MET A 142 -38.85 -8.10 5.14
C MET A 142 -38.41 -7.19 3.97
N MET A 143 -39.19 -6.17 3.64
CA MET A 143 -38.82 -5.23 2.59
C MET A 143 -37.55 -4.45 2.91
N GLY A 144 -37.41 -3.99 4.16
CA GLY A 144 -36.19 -3.33 4.64
C GLY A 144 -34.97 -4.21 4.52
N VAL A 145 -35.05 -5.50 4.90
CA VAL A 145 -33.96 -6.47 4.75
C VAL A 145 -33.59 -6.70 3.29
N VAL A 146 -34.57 -6.84 2.40
CA VAL A 146 -34.28 -7.01 0.96
C VAL A 146 -33.52 -5.79 0.41
N ILE A 147 -33.96 -4.58 0.72
CA ILE A 147 -33.29 -3.35 0.29
C ILE A 147 -31.86 -3.28 0.88
N LEU A 148 -31.70 -3.58 2.16
CA LEU A 148 -30.39 -3.66 2.82
C LEU A 148 -29.45 -4.58 2.08
N LEU A 149 -29.88 -5.81 1.76
CA LEU A 149 -29.08 -6.81 1.06
C LEU A 149 -28.70 -6.34 -0.34
N ILE A 150 -29.59 -5.68 -1.08
CA ILE A 150 -29.31 -5.12 -2.41
C ILE A 150 -28.21 -4.03 -2.32
N ILE A 151 -28.33 -3.13 -1.34
CA ILE A 151 -27.33 -2.05 -1.14
C ILE A 151 -25.96 -2.65 -0.78
N VAL A 152 -25.93 -3.60 0.16
CA VAL A 152 -24.68 -4.28 0.57
C VAL A 152 -24.07 -5.05 -0.59
N ALA A 153 -24.88 -5.77 -1.39
CA ALA A 153 -24.38 -6.46 -2.57
C ALA A 153 -23.75 -5.50 -3.59
N GLY A 154 -24.37 -4.33 -3.80
CA GLY A 154 -23.80 -3.28 -4.65
C GLY A 154 -22.47 -2.74 -4.10
N ALA A 155 -22.38 -2.49 -2.81
CA ALA A 155 -21.14 -2.04 -2.18
C ALA A 155 -20.02 -3.10 -2.29
N VAL A 156 -20.35 -4.37 -2.05
CA VAL A 156 -19.40 -5.50 -2.21
C VAL A 156 -18.91 -5.60 -3.65
N ALA A 157 -19.80 -5.46 -4.63
CA ALA A 157 -19.41 -5.43 -6.03
C ALA A 157 -18.42 -4.30 -6.35
N MET A 158 -18.65 -3.09 -5.79
CA MET A 158 -17.70 -1.97 -5.93
C MET A 158 -16.32 -2.29 -5.33
N PHE A 159 -16.27 -2.92 -4.16
CA PHE A 159 -15.00 -3.34 -3.53
C PHE A 159 -14.27 -4.39 -4.36
N LEU A 160 -14.98 -5.43 -4.82
CA LEU A 160 -14.38 -6.49 -5.64
C LEU A 160 -13.84 -5.95 -6.97
N MET A 161 -14.62 -5.10 -7.67
CA MET A 161 -14.15 -4.49 -8.92
C MET A 161 -12.90 -3.62 -8.70
N THR A 162 -12.85 -2.85 -7.61
CA THR A 162 -11.70 -2.02 -7.28
C THR A 162 -10.49 -2.88 -6.91
N SER A 163 -10.69 -3.94 -6.11
CA SER A 163 -9.63 -4.89 -5.75
C SER A 163 -9.06 -5.61 -6.97
N LEU A 164 -9.91 -6.11 -7.85
CA LEU A 164 -9.46 -6.79 -9.08
C LEU A 164 -8.63 -5.87 -9.99
N ARG A 165 -9.05 -4.60 -10.15
CA ARG A 165 -8.27 -3.61 -10.91
C ARG A 165 -6.99 -3.19 -10.20
N GLY A 166 -6.97 -3.24 -8.87
CA GLY A 166 -5.81 -2.89 -8.03
C GLY A 166 -4.71 -3.95 -8.01
N LYS A 167 -5.01 -5.20 -8.39
CA LYS A 167 -4.03 -6.31 -8.35
C LYS A 167 -2.71 -6.02 -9.07
N GLN A 168 -2.77 -5.29 -10.18
CA GLN A 168 -1.56 -4.90 -10.92
C GLN A 168 -0.61 -4.01 -10.11
N TYR A 169 -1.09 -3.35 -9.06
CA TYR A 169 -0.32 -2.47 -8.17
C TYR A 169 -0.02 -3.10 -6.79
N GLU A 170 -0.42 -4.36 -6.58
CA GLU A 170 -0.23 -5.08 -5.30
C GLU A 170 1.25 -5.17 -4.90
N PHE A 171 2.15 -5.15 -5.87
CA PHE A 171 3.58 -5.15 -5.63
C PHE A 171 4.05 -3.94 -4.81
N LEU A 172 3.37 -2.78 -4.90
CA LEU A 172 3.70 -1.59 -4.10
C LEU A 172 3.52 -1.82 -2.59
N GLU A 173 2.67 -2.76 -2.20
CA GLU A 173 2.40 -3.11 -0.81
C GLU A 173 3.31 -4.23 -0.29
N ASN A 174 3.65 -5.20 -1.15
CA ASN A 174 4.25 -6.47 -0.75
C ASN A 174 5.73 -6.60 -1.08
N THR A 175 6.23 -5.81 -2.06
CA THR A 175 7.59 -5.92 -2.57
C THR A 175 8.36 -4.63 -2.32
N ASP A 176 9.68 -4.75 -2.09
CA ASP A 176 10.56 -3.59 -2.06
C ASP A 176 10.62 -2.99 -3.47
N ILE A 177 10.49 -1.67 -3.56
CA ILE A 177 10.52 -0.95 -4.83
C ILE A 177 11.72 -0.01 -4.91
N ASP A 178 12.16 0.27 -6.14
CA ASP A 178 13.07 1.36 -6.45
C ASP A 178 12.38 2.31 -7.42
N THR A 179 12.46 3.59 -7.15
CA THR A 179 11.75 4.60 -7.94
C THR A 179 12.70 5.24 -8.96
N ALA A 180 12.29 5.26 -10.24
CA ALA A 180 13.01 5.98 -11.26
C ALA A 180 13.18 7.46 -10.92
N TYR A 181 14.20 8.09 -11.54
CA TYR A 181 14.47 9.52 -11.32
C TYR A 181 13.22 10.38 -11.53
N GLY A 182 12.93 11.24 -10.54
CA GLY A 182 11.77 12.14 -10.56
C GLY A 182 10.50 11.62 -9.89
N VAL A 183 10.30 10.31 -9.73
CA VAL A 183 9.08 9.72 -9.12
C VAL A 183 8.93 10.15 -7.67
N SER A 184 9.99 9.99 -6.86
CA SER A 184 9.95 10.37 -5.45
C SER A 184 9.78 11.88 -5.25
N GLY A 185 10.36 12.71 -6.14
CA GLY A 185 10.16 14.16 -6.14
C GLY A 185 8.72 14.53 -6.40
N MET A 186 8.13 14.01 -7.48
CA MET A 186 6.73 14.22 -7.86
C MET A 186 5.77 13.77 -6.75
N ALA A 187 5.99 12.60 -6.17
CA ALA A 187 5.14 12.07 -5.11
C ALA A 187 5.21 12.94 -3.83
N LYS A 188 6.41 13.40 -3.44
CA LYS A 188 6.59 14.30 -2.28
C LYS A 188 5.92 15.65 -2.50
N GLU A 189 6.06 16.24 -3.68
CA GLU A 189 5.44 17.53 -4.02
C GLU A 189 3.92 17.45 -3.95
N ARG A 190 3.30 16.48 -4.63
CA ARG A 190 1.84 16.26 -4.60
C ARG A 190 1.32 15.94 -3.21
N ARG A 191 2.07 15.15 -2.42
CA ARG A 191 1.71 14.87 -1.03
C ARG A 191 1.76 16.12 -0.17
N ALA A 192 2.75 17.00 -0.36
CA ALA A 192 2.86 18.26 0.38
C ALA A 192 1.70 19.22 0.03
N GLU A 193 1.34 19.35 -1.24
CA GLU A 193 0.16 20.12 -1.68
C GLU A 193 -1.14 19.59 -1.05
N TYR A 194 -1.26 18.27 -0.94
CA TYR A 194 -2.45 17.65 -0.38
C TYR A 194 -2.48 17.68 1.17
N ALA A 195 -1.36 17.85 1.85
CA ALA A 195 -1.22 17.68 3.31
C ALA A 195 -2.16 18.60 4.12
N GLU A 196 -2.28 19.87 3.75
CA GLU A 196 -3.18 20.80 4.46
C GLU A 196 -4.65 20.42 4.24
N ARG A 197 -5.02 20.07 3.01
CA ARG A 197 -6.37 19.62 2.69
C ARG A 197 -6.70 18.29 3.38
N HIS A 198 -5.74 17.36 3.43
CA HIS A 198 -5.85 16.10 4.17
C HIS A 198 -6.21 16.36 5.63
N SER A 199 -5.41 17.17 6.33
CA SER A 199 -5.60 17.44 7.76
C SER A 199 -6.96 18.09 8.04
N ARG A 200 -7.35 19.06 7.23
CA ARG A 200 -8.67 19.73 7.38
C ARG A 200 -9.83 18.75 7.17
N LEU A 201 -9.81 17.95 6.09
CA LEU A 201 -10.88 17.00 5.81
C LEU A 201 -10.94 15.88 6.86
N LEU A 202 -9.80 15.41 7.35
CA LEU A 202 -9.74 14.40 8.40
C LEU A 202 -10.38 14.91 9.69
N ILE A 203 -10.06 16.15 10.12
CA ILE A 203 -10.67 16.78 11.29
C ILE A 203 -12.18 16.90 11.11
N VAL A 204 -12.65 17.36 9.94
CA VAL A 204 -14.10 17.47 9.65
C VAL A 204 -14.78 16.10 9.73
N GLY A 205 -14.19 15.06 9.14
CA GLY A 205 -14.73 13.70 9.20
C GLY A 205 -14.85 13.16 10.63
N ILE A 206 -13.81 13.35 11.44
CA ILE A 206 -13.80 12.95 12.86
C ILE A 206 -14.85 13.75 13.64
N MET A 207 -14.93 15.06 13.45
CA MET A 207 -15.91 15.91 14.13
C MET A 207 -17.34 15.50 13.79
N LEU A 208 -17.64 15.17 12.52
CA LEU A 208 -18.95 14.66 12.13
C LEU A 208 -19.29 13.36 12.85
N CYS A 209 -18.34 12.43 12.96
CA CYS A 209 -18.56 11.18 13.69
C CYS A 209 -18.82 11.41 15.19
N VAL A 210 -18.10 12.36 15.81
CA VAL A 210 -18.30 12.69 17.24
C VAL A 210 -19.65 13.33 17.50
N VAL A 211 -20.06 14.29 16.66
CA VAL A 211 -21.33 15.01 16.84
C VAL A 211 -22.55 14.23 16.33
N ALA A 212 -22.34 13.11 15.65
CA ALA A 212 -23.42 12.31 15.05
C ALA A 212 -24.49 11.84 16.05
N ALA A 213 -24.11 11.64 17.32
CA ALA A 213 -25.05 11.25 18.37
C ALA A 213 -26.00 12.38 18.81
N ILE A 214 -25.68 13.65 18.53
CA ILE A 214 -26.46 14.81 19.00
C ILE A 214 -27.90 14.80 18.47
N PRO A 215 -28.20 14.59 17.18
CA PRO A 215 -29.56 14.52 16.67
C PRO A 215 -30.40 13.46 17.37
N MET A 216 -29.86 12.28 17.58
CA MET A 216 -30.50 11.18 18.29
C MET A 216 -30.86 11.60 19.71
N LEU A 217 -29.93 12.19 20.47
CA LEU A 217 -30.15 12.63 21.87
C LEU A 217 -31.20 13.70 21.95
N ILE A 218 -31.17 14.71 21.06
CA ILE A 218 -32.17 15.80 21.04
C ILE A 218 -33.55 15.22 20.75
N LEU A 219 -33.71 14.38 19.75
CA LEU A 219 -35.00 13.80 19.37
C LEU A 219 -35.53 12.81 20.42
N MET A 220 -34.66 12.12 21.14
CA MET A 220 -35.03 11.28 22.27
C MET A 220 -35.59 12.11 23.45
N MET A 221 -35.04 13.29 23.71
CA MET A 221 -35.58 14.22 24.71
C MET A 221 -36.98 14.73 24.32
N THR A 222 -37.25 15.01 23.05
CA THR A 222 -38.55 15.47 22.56
C THR A 222 -39.62 14.40 22.62
N LYS A 223 -39.27 13.10 22.44
CA LYS A 223 -40.19 11.98 22.66
C LYS A 223 -40.72 11.98 24.07
N TYR A 224 -39.84 12.14 25.06
CA TYR A 224 -40.24 12.17 26.48
C TYR A 224 -41.26 13.29 26.79
N SER A 225 -41.15 14.43 26.09
CA SER A 225 -42.08 15.56 26.25
C SER A 225 -43.41 15.39 25.50
N ASN A 226 -43.40 14.81 24.29
CA ASN A 226 -44.55 14.86 23.36
C ASN A 226 -45.17 13.48 23.07
N ASN A 227 -44.68 12.39 23.67
CA ASN A 227 -45.16 11.02 23.49
C ASN A 227 -45.28 10.60 22.00
N THR A 228 -44.32 11.00 21.17
CA THR A 228 -44.23 10.63 19.74
C THR A 228 -43.23 9.52 19.51
N ASP A 229 -43.67 8.39 18.93
CA ASP A 229 -42.87 7.15 18.82
C ASP A 229 -41.91 7.18 17.63
N VAL A 230 -42.17 8.07 16.64
CA VAL A 230 -41.36 8.14 15.40
C VAL A 230 -40.06 8.97 15.55
N LEU A 231 -40.04 9.96 16.47
CA LEU A 231 -38.91 10.87 16.58
C LEU A 231 -37.57 10.19 16.92
N PRO A 232 -37.48 9.20 17.84
CA PRO A 232 -36.23 8.49 18.11
C PRO A 232 -35.69 7.74 16.92
N ILE A 233 -36.58 7.17 16.09
CA ILE A 233 -36.23 6.42 14.90
C ILE A 233 -35.55 7.34 13.88
N VAL A 234 -36.15 8.50 13.61
CA VAL A 234 -35.56 9.55 12.77
C VAL A 234 -34.23 10.03 13.35
N GLY A 235 -34.08 10.06 14.68
CA GLY A 235 -32.85 10.40 15.37
C GLY A 235 -31.73 9.42 15.09
N VAL A 236 -32.02 8.10 15.13
CA VAL A 236 -31.07 7.05 14.79
C VAL A 236 -30.64 7.12 13.32
N ASP A 237 -31.61 7.33 12.42
CA ASP A 237 -31.33 7.47 10.99
C ASP A 237 -30.46 8.70 10.69
N ALA A 238 -30.77 9.85 11.32
CA ALA A 238 -29.93 11.05 11.20
C ALA A 238 -28.50 10.84 11.73
N MET A 239 -28.35 10.09 12.83
CA MET A 239 -27.05 9.70 13.36
C MET A 239 -26.29 8.84 12.33
N LEU A 240 -26.92 7.80 11.78
CA LEU A 240 -26.29 6.92 10.79
C LEU A 240 -25.88 7.67 9.52
N ILE A 241 -26.71 8.58 9.03
CA ILE A 241 -26.40 9.42 7.86
C ILE A 241 -25.18 10.30 8.17
N THR A 242 -25.13 10.92 9.34
CA THR A 242 -24.01 11.79 9.74
C THR A 242 -22.71 10.99 9.85
N ILE A 243 -22.76 9.81 10.48
CA ILE A 243 -21.61 8.89 10.55
C ILE A 243 -21.16 8.47 9.14
N ALA A 244 -22.09 8.10 8.26
CA ALA A 244 -21.78 7.66 6.91
C ALA A 244 -21.02 8.72 6.11
N VAL A 245 -21.41 9.98 6.22
CA VAL A 245 -20.72 11.12 5.60
C VAL A 245 -19.34 11.32 6.23
N GLY A 246 -19.24 11.31 7.55
CA GLY A 246 -17.98 11.46 8.28
C GLY A 246 -16.97 10.37 7.90
N VAL A 247 -17.40 9.11 7.93
CA VAL A 247 -16.55 7.96 7.56
C VAL A 247 -16.14 8.00 6.08
N LYS A 248 -17.05 8.38 5.17
CA LYS A 248 -16.70 8.58 3.76
C LYS A 248 -15.55 9.56 3.59
N ILE A 249 -15.62 10.71 4.28
CA ILE A 249 -14.58 11.74 4.21
C ILE A 249 -13.25 11.18 4.75
N ILE A 250 -13.27 10.48 5.88
CA ILE A 250 -12.08 9.87 6.48
C ILE A 250 -11.44 8.86 5.52
N VAL A 251 -12.23 7.89 5.04
CA VAL A 251 -11.71 6.82 4.15
C VAL A 251 -11.16 7.41 2.86
N LEU A 252 -11.89 8.35 2.22
CA LEU A 252 -11.44 9.02 1.00
C LEU A 252 -10.10 9.73 1.20
N THR A 253 -9.99 10.43 2.33
CA THR A 253 -8.82 11.27 2.64
C THR A 253 -7.60 10.43 3.00
N CYS A 254 -7.79 9.36 3.79
CA CYS A 254 -6.72 8.43 4.15
C CYS A 254 -6.22 7.65 2.92
N MET A 255 -7.12 7.06 2.11
CA MET A 255 -6.71 6.31 0.92
C MET A 255 -5.92 7.14 -0.09
N ARG A 256 -6.26 8.42 -0.26
CA ARG A 256 -5.49 9.33 -1.14
C ARG A 256 -4.07 9.53 -0.62
N ARG A 257 -3.90 9.71 0.69
CA ARG A 257 -2.59 9.85 1.31
C ARG A 257 -1.77 8.58 1.21
N ASP A 258 -2.40 7.44 1.50
CA ASP A 258 -1.75 6.12 1.45
C ASP A 258 -1.16 5.83 0.07
N GLY A 259 -1.77 6.34 -1.01
CA GLY A 259 -1.21 6.22 -2.36
C GLY A 259 0.17 6.87 -2.50
N TYR A 260 0.39 8.02 -1.88
CA TYR A 260 1.71 8.66 -1.87
C TYR A 260 2.68 7.91 -0.95
N ASP A 261 2.23 7.48 0.22
CA ASP A 261 3.05 6.77 1.20
C ASP A 261 3.52 5.41 0.66
N LYS A 262 2.70 4.71 -0.17
CA LYS A 262 3.08 3.49 -0.91
C LYS A 262 4.24 3.73 -1.89
N LEU A 263 4.18 4.80 -2.69
CA LEU A 263 5.23 5.13 -3.65
C LEU A 263 6.53 5.61 -2.99
N LEU A 264 6.44 6.22 -1.81
CA LEU A 264 7.58 6.72 -1.06
C LEU A 264 8.16 5.68 -0.08
N GLU A 265 7.53 4.52 0.05
CA GLU A 265 7.85 3.51 1.07
C GLU A 265 7.92 4.11 2.49
N GLU A 266 6.98 5.01 2.81
CA GLU A 266 6.89 5.68 4.11
C GLU A 266 5.70 5.16 4.95
N GLY A 267 5.69 5.47 6.25
CA GLY A 267 4.62 5.04 7.14
C GLY A 267 4.54 3.52 7.29
N ASP A 268 3.36 2.95 6.99
CA ASP A 268 3.12 1.51 7.08
C ASP A 268 3.79 0.72 5.95
N TYR A 269 4.18 1.38 4.85
CA TYR A 269 4.75 0.78 3.66
C TYR A 269 6.29 0.78 3.62
N THR A 270 6.95 1.07 4.75
CA THR A 270 8.42 0.95 4.82
C THR A 270 8.85 -0.49 4.57
N ARG A 271 10.04 -0.67 3.95
CA ARG A 271 10.62 -2.00 3.66
C ARG A 271 10.62 -2.92 4.88
N LEU A 272 10.90 -2.37 6.06
CA LEU A 272 10.85 -3.12 7.32
C LEU A 272 9.43 -3.58 7.66
N ASN A 273 8.42 -2.73 7.46
CA ASN A 273 7.04 -3.08 7.73
C ASN A 273 6.49 -4.11 6.73
N LYS A 274 6.85 -4.00 5.45
CA LYS A 274 6.49 -4.98 4.41
C LYS A 274 7.04 -6.37 4.77
N LYS A 275 8.34 -6.46 5.13
CA LYS A 275 8.96 -7.73 5.52
C LYS A 275 8.40 -8.30 6.83
N ALA A 276 8.19 -7.45 7.84
CA ALA A 276 7.60 -7.88 9.10
C ALA A 276 6.13 -8.33 8.93
N GLY A 277 5.37 -7.64 8.09
CA GLY A 277 3.95 -7.93 7.83
C GLY A 277 3.68 -9.26 7.13
N LYS A 278 4.69 -9.84 6.46
CA LYS A 278 4.59 -11.15 5.77
C LYS A 278 4.10 -12.29 6.69
N TYR A 279 4.32 -12.17 7.99
CA TYR A 279 3.97 -13.18 8.99
C TYR A 279 2.74 -12.82 9.83
N ASP A 280 2.11 -11.69 9.61
CA ASP A 280 0.93 -11.22 10.36
C ASP A 280 -0.25 -12.22 10.26
N GLY A 281 -0.43 -12.85 9.10
CA GLY A 281 -1.45 -13.88 8.90
C GLY A 281 -1.27 -15.12 9.79
N ILE A 282 -0.02 -15.51 10.08
CA ILE A 282 0.28 -16.64 10.96
C ILE A 282 -0.12 -16.28 12.39
N TYR A 283 0.22 -15.07 12.85
CA TYR A 283 -0.17 -14.60 14.18
C TYR A 283 -1.69 -14.64 14.39
N TRP A 284 -2.46 -14.06 13.46
CA TRP A 284 -3.92 -14.04 13.57
C TRP A 284 -4.54 -15.43 13.39
N GLY A 285 -3.93 -16.30 12.59
CA GLY A 285 -4.33 -17.70 12.48
C GLY A 285 -4.19 -18.46 13.81
N ILE A 286 -3.09 -18.24 14.54
CA ILE A 286 -2.88 -18.82 15.88
C ILE A 286 -3.89 -18.24 16.87
N ALA A 287 -4.11 -16.93 16.88
CA ALA A 287 -5.08 -16.29 17.76
C ALA A 287 -6.50 -16.84 17.54
N LEU A 288 -6.91 -17.03 16.28
CA LEU A 288 -8.19 -17.62 15.92
C LEU A 288 -8.28 -19.10 16.39
N ALA A 289 -7.22 -19.89 16.18
CA ALA A 289 -7.18 -21.29 16.61
C ALA A 289 -7.31 -21.42 18.14
N VAL A 290 -6.62 -20.55 18.89
CA VAL A 290 -6.73 -20.49 20.37
C VAL A 290 -8.15 -20.11 20.78
N TYR A 291 -8.72 -19.08 20.16
CA TYR A 291 -10.10 -18.65 20.44
C TYR A 291 -11.12 -19.78 20.21
N LEU A 292 -11.07 -20.42 19.04
CA LEU A 292 -12.00 -21.49 18.70
C LEU A 292 -11.78 -22.73 19.60
N GLY A 293 -10.52 -23.15 19.78
CA GLY A 293 -10.18 -24.27 20.64
C GLY A 293 -10.70 -24.07 22.06
N TRP A 294 -10.46 -22.92 22.67
CA TRP A 294 -10.95 -22.58 24.00
C TRP A 294 -12.49 -22.54 24.07
N SER A 295 -13.12 -21.87 23.08
CA SER A 295 -14.58 -21.74 23.02
C SER A 295 -15.28 -23.10 22.90
N PHE A 296 -14.78 -23.99 22.04
CA PHE A 296 -15.35 -25.33 21.89
C PHE A 296 -15.09 -26.25 23.09
N MET A 297 -13.89 -26.15 23.72
CA MET A 297 -13.57 -26.95 24.90
C MET A 297 -14.40 -26.58 26.14
N THR A 298 -14.65 -25.29 26.33
CA THR A 298 -15.33 -24.77 27.53
C THR A 298 -16.81 -24.49 27.32
N ASN A 299 -17.28 -24.45 26.07
CA ASN A 299 -18.62 -24.02 25.66
C ASN A 299 -19.06 -22.65 26.26
N ARG A 300 -18.09 -21.78 26.60
CA ARG A 300 -18.30 -20.47 27.23
C ARG A 300 -18.00 -19.32 26.26
N TRP A 301 -18.76 -19.23 25.20
CA TRP A 301 -18.60 -18.20 24.17
C TRP A 301 -18.70 -16.78 24.73
N GLU A 302 -19.48 -16.57 25.78
CA GLU A 302 -19.68 -15.28 26.45
C GLU A 302 -18.40 -14.71 27.08
N SER A 303 -17.43 -15.54 27.47
CA SER A 303 -16.19 -15.11 28.11
C SER A 303 -14.95 -15.25 27.23
N THR A 304 -14.98 -16.11 26.21
CA THR A 304 -13.82 -16.40 25.38
C THR A 304 -13.48 -15.28 24.40
N TRP A 305 -14.43 -14.35 24.14
CA TRP A 305 -14.17 -13.16 23.29
C TRP A 305 -12.99 -12.30 23.79
N ILE A 306 -12.62 -12.42 25.09
CA ILE A 306 -11.48 -11.70 25.70
C ILE A 306 -10.15 -12.01 25.01
N VAL A 307 -10.06 -13.13 24.28
CA VAL A 307 -8.89 -13.49 23.47
C VAL A 307 -8.57 -12.39 22.44
N TRP A 308 -9.57 -11.75 21.84
CA TRP A 308 -9.38 -10.75 20.80
C TRP A 308 -8.71 -9.46 21.29
N PRO A 309 -9.17 -8.81 22.39
CA PRO A 309 -8.46 -7.67 22.95
C PRO A 309 -7.03 -8.02 23.39
N ILE A 310 -6.82 -9.19 24.00
CA ILE A 310 -5.48 -9.63 24.40
C ILE A 310 -4.59 -9.84 23.18
N ALA A 311 -5.08 -10.54 22.16
CA ALA A 311 -4.36 -10.73 20.91
C ALA A 311 -4.04 -9.40 20.23
N GLY A 312 -4.95 -8.42 20.27
CA GLY A 312 -4.69 -7.07 19.74
C GLY A 312 -3.53 -6.35 20.42
N VAL A 313 -3.46 -6.42 21.75
CA VAL A 313 -2.34 -5.85 22.51
C VAL A 313 -1.02 -6.60 22.22
N LEU A 314 -1.07 -7.93 22.23
CA LEU A 314 0.11 -8.76 21.93
C LEU A 314 0.60 -8.59 20.49
N PHE A 315 -0.27 -8.26 19.55
CA PHE A 315 0.09 -8.00 18.15
C PHE A 315 1.06 -6.82 18.00
N VAL A 316 0.89 -5.77 18.80
CA VAL A 316 1.81 -4.63 18.80
C VAL A 316 3.22 -5.08 19.22
N VAL A 317 3.32 -5.87 20.30
CA VAL A 317 4.60 -6.42 20.78
C VAL A 317 5.21 -7.36 19.73
N TYR A 318 4.40 -8.25 19.17
CA TYR A 318 4.80 -9.16 18.10
C TYR A 318 5.40 -8.39 16.90
N ARG A 319 4.75 -7.33 16.43
CA ARG A 319 5.25 -6.53 15.31
C ARG A 319 6.61 -5.88 15.58
N GLU A 320 6.83 -5.37 16.79
CA GLU A 320 8.13 -4.78 17.14
C GLU A 320 9.23 -5.86 17.23
N ILE A 321 8.92 -7.05 17.73
CA ILE A 321 9.86 -8.20 17.74
C ILE A 321 10.21 -8.60 16.30
N MET A 322 9.21 -8.72 15.40
CA MET A 322 9.45 -9.07 14.00
C MET A 322 10.31 -8.02 13.27
N LYS A 323 10.08 -6.73 13.52
CA LYS A 323 10.94 -5.66 13.00
C LYS A 323 12.38 -5.78 13.51
N ALA A 324 12.57 -6.13 14.77
CA ALA A 324 13.91 -6.33 15.35
C ALA A 324 14.62 -7.53 14.71
N ILE A 325 13.91 -8.65 14.48
CA ILE A 325 14.45 -9.84 13.80
C ILE A 325 14.85 -9.50 12.35
N VAL A 326 13.98 -8.81 11.60
CA VAL A 326 14.26 -8.41 10.21
C VAL A 326 15.47 -7.48 10.14
N ARG A 327 15.64 -6.54 11.10
CA ARG A 327 16.84 -5.69 11.19
C ARG A 327 18.11 -6.48 11.50
N ALA A 328 18.01 -7.53 12.32
CA ALA A 328 19.16 -8.36 12.67
C ALA A 328 19.58 -9.28 11.52
N ALA A 329 18.61 -9.79 10.74
CA ALA A 329 18.87 -10.65 9.58
C ALA A 329 19.38 -9.89 8.34
N GLY A 330 19.19 -8.56 8.29
CA GLY A 330 19.68 -7.70 7.20
C GLY A 330 21.06 -7.06 7.46
N LYS A 331 21.72 -7.43 8.56
CA LYS A 331 23.13 -7.10 8.86
C LYS A 331 24.04 -8.26 8.54
#